data_9b42cd9e6fa21fea663238a47bc8efbf
#
_entry.id   9b42cd9e6fa21fea663238a47bc8efbf
#
_cell.length_a   1.000
_cell.length_b   1.000
_cell.length_c   1.000
_cell.angle_alpha   90.00
_cell.angle_beta   90.00
_cell.angle_gamma   90.00
#
_symmetry.space_group_name_H-M   'P 1'
#
loop_
_entity.id
_entity.type
_entity.pdbx_description
1 polymer ?
#
loop_
_entity_poly.entity_id
_entity_poly.type
_entity_poly.pdbx_seq_one_letter_code
_entity_poly.pdbx_strand_id
1 'polypeptide(L)'
;MNALRRVWGIVSSFCLGILYVFEIEQPIDWSRTYIICPNHTSNLDITAMSIFVKTNDCCFMGKQELADFFVTALFFRTVDVPVDRQSKIASFRAFKKVMERLESGVTTIIFPEATIPDNYPPQLKDFKNGPFRMAIELKLPIIPVTSLNTWEILWDDGLKYGSKPGVCNIFVHKPIETAHLTIDDADALRDEVHAIISQKLEEHDHRRTNS
;
A
#
# COMPACT_ATOMS: atom_id res chain seq x y z
N MET A 1 -11.89 14.65 0.08
CA MET A 1 -11.21 14.01 1.25
C MET A 1 -9.75 13.65 0.95
N ASN A 2 -9.42 13.07 -0.20
CA ASN A 2 -8.03 12.65 -0.51
C ASN A 2 -7.04 13.81 -0.65
N ALA A 3 -7.46 14.98 -1.17
CA ALA A 3 -6.63 16.18 -1.16
C ALA A 3 -6.26 16.61 0.28
N LEU A 4 -7.20 16.56 1.20
CA LEU A 4 -6.96 16.87 2.62
C LEU A 4 -5.97 15.86 3.24
N ARG A 5 -6.13 14.57 2.96
CA ARG A 5 -5.21 13.50 3.42
C ARG A 5 -3.79 13.76 2.92
N ARG A 6 -3.64 14.11 1.64
CA ARG A 6 -2.34 14.43 1.03
C ARG A 6 -1.68 15.63 1.69
N VAL A 7 -2.42 16.73 1.84
CA VAL A 7 -1.90 17.94 2.52
C VAL A 7 -1.49 17.62 3.96
N TRP A 8 -2.35 16.90 4.70
CA TRP A 8 -2.04 16.46 6.06
C TRP A 8 -0.76 15.61 6.10
N GLY A 9 -0.64 14.62 5.19
CA GLY A 9 0.54 13.76 5.09
C GLY A 9 1.82 14.55 4.81
N ILE A 10 1.78 15.51 3.89
CA ILE A 10 2.94 16.35 3.57
C ILE A 10 3.32 17.23 4.76
N VAL A 11 2.36 17.96 5.33
CA VAL A 11 2.63 18.92 6.42
C VAL A 11 3.13 18.20 7.67
N SER A 12 2.45 17.13 8.10
CA SER A 12 2.85 16.38 9.29
C SER A 12 4.23 15.75 9.14
N SER A 13 4.53 15.16 7.98
CA SER A 13 5.84 14.59 7.71
C SER A 13 6.94 15.65 7.67
N PHE A 14 6.68 16.78 7.03
CA PHE A 14 7.64 17.89 6.99
C PHE A 14 7.96 18.43 8.40
N CYS A 15 6.95 18.60 9.25
CA CYS A 15 7.13 19.01 10.64
C CYS A 15 7.99 18.01 11.46
N LEU A 16 7.98 16.73 11.09
CA LEU A 16 8.78 15.67 11.71
C LEU A 16 10.14 15.47 11.03
N GLY A 17 10.46 16.27 10.01
CA GLY A 17 11.70 16.13 9.23
C GLY A 17 11.73 14.87 8.36
N ILE A 18 10.56 14.34 7.97
CA ILE A 18 10.42 13.16 7.12
C ILE A 18 10.07 13.60 5.70
N LEU A 19 10.88 13.18 4.73
CA LEU A 19 10.68 13.46 3.31
C LEU A 19 10.43 12.16 2.56
N TYR A 20 9.72 12.23 1.42
CA TYR A 20 9.45 11.08 0.56
C TYR A 20 10.03 11.31 -0.83
N VAL A 21 10.81 10.36 -1.31
CA VAL A 21 11.35 10.32 -2.68
C VAL A 21 10.72 9.14 -3.39
N PHE A 22 10.09 9.42 -4.53
CA PHE A 22 9.46 8.41 -5.38
C PHE A 22 10.28 8.23 -6.65
N GLU A 23 10.85 7.05 -6.82
CA GLU A 23 11.42 6.59 -8.09
C GLU A 23 10.32 5.83 -8.84
N ILE A 24 9.93 6.30 -10.02
CA ILE A 24 8.82 5.75 -10.78
C ILE A 24 9.37 5.14 -12.06
N GLU A 25 9.23 3.81 -12.22
CA GLU A 25 9.75 3.06 -13.36
C GLU A 25 9.09 3.49 -14.69
N GLN A 26 7.78 3.80 -14.64
CA GLN A 26 7.01 4.26 -15.80
C GLN A 26 5.97 5.30 -15.37
N PRO A 27 5.76 6.39 -16.11
CA PRO A 27 4.70 7.35 -15.81
C PRO A 27 3.33 6.68 -15.66
N ILE A 28 2.60 7.05 -14.61
CA ILE A 28 1.28 6.49 -14.29
C ILE A 28 0.19 7.37 -14.92
N ASP A 29 -0.68 6.73 -15.69
CA ASP A 29 -1.88 7.37 -16.25
C ASP A 29 -3.00 7.40 -15.20
N TRP A 30 -3.10 8.51 -14.47
CA TRP A 30 -4.09 8.68 -13.41
C TRP A 30 -5.54 8.83 -13.90
N SER A 31 -5.81 8.72 -15.18
CA SER A 31 -7.18 8.60 -15.72
C SER A 31 -7.74 7.19 -15.58
N ARG A 32 -6.87 6.20 -15.32
CA ARG A 32 -7.23 4.79 -15.13
C ARG A 32 -7.39 4.46 -13.64
N THR A 33 -8.16 3.43 -13.36
CA THR A 33 -8.31 2.84 -12.03
C THR A 33 -7.27 1.74 -11.82
N TYR A 34 -6.67 1.69 -10.61
CA TYR A 34 -5.62 0.74 -10.26
C TYR A 34 -5.89 0.07 -8.91
N ILE A 35 -5.35 -1.12 -8.75
CA ILE A 35 -5.07 -1.69 -7.43
C ILE A 35 -3.58 -1.48 -7.15
N ILE A 36 -3.25 -0.70 -6.11
CA ILE A 36 -1.86 -0.43 -5.72
C ILE A 36 -1.50 -1.37 -4.58
N CYS A 37 -0.44 -2.17 -4.78
CA CYS A 37 0.01 -3.20 -3.85
C CYS A 37 1.40 -2.87 -3.29
N PRO A 38 1.53 -2.08 -2.22
CA PRO A 38 2.80 -1.85 -1.55
C PRO A 38 3.12 -2.94 -0.52
N ASN A 39 4.42 -3.18 -0.24
CA ASN A 39 4.83 -3.85 1.00
C ASN A 39 4.55 -2.95 2.22
N HIS A 40 4.51 -3.55 3.41
CA HIS A 40 4.08 -2.83 4.62
C HIS A 40 5.04 -3.04 5.78
N THR A 41 5.85 -2.04 6.09
CA THR A 41 6.87 -2.09 7.14
C THR A 41 6.75 -0.97 8.17
N SER A 42 5.88 0.03 7.88
CA SER A 42 5.73 1.24 8.68
C SER A 42 4.36 1.88 8.47
N ASN A 43 3.86 2.57 9.49
CA ASN A 43 2.72 3.48 9.31
C ASN A 43 3.02 4.64 8.34
N LEU A 44 4.30 4.94 8.08
CA LEU A 44 4.71 5.89 7.04
C LEU A 44 4.36 5.43 5.63
N ASP A 45 4.19 4.13 5.39
CA ASP A 45 3.78 3.60 4.08
C ASP A 45 2.38 4.11 3.68
N ILE A 46 1.47 4.26 4.66
CA ILE A 46 0.13 4.83 4.45
C ILE A 46 0.26 6.30 4.03
N THR A 47 1.14 7.05 4.69
CA THR A 47 1.41 8.45 4.36
C THR A 47 2.06 8.57 2.98
N ALA A 48 3.05 7.73 2.67
CA ALA A 48 3.72 7.68 1.37
C ALA A 48 2.70 7.46 0.24
N MET A 49 1.83 6.46 0.36
CA MET A 49 0.79 6.19 -0.63
C MET A 49 -0.23 7.33 -0.73
N SER A 50 -0.57 7.98 0.38
CA SER A 50 -1.46 9.16 0.39
C SER A 50 -0.86 10.36 -0.36
N ILE A 51 0.46 10.51 -0.35
CA ILE A 51 1.20 11.54 -1.08
C ILE A 51 1.38 11.15 -2.56
N PHE A 52 1.69 9.89 -2.83
CA PHE A 52 1.98 9.37 -4.17
C PHE A 52 0.77 9.43 -5.10
N VAL A 53 -0.40 8.97 -4.63
CA VAL A 53 -1.60 8.85 -5.48
C VAL A 53 -2.14 10.22 -5.82
N LYS A 54 -2.09 10.59 -7.11
CA LYS A 54 -2.48 11.94 -7.60
C LYS A 54 -3.96 12.05 -7.96
N THR A 55 -4.68 10.94 -8.12
CA THR A 55 -6.14 11.00 -8.31
C THR A 55 -6.84 11.40 -7.01
N ASN A 56 -7.98 12.10 -7.15
CA ASN A 56 -8.82 12.45 -6.00
C ASN A 56 -9.73 11.30 -5.54
N ASP A 57 -9.84 10.25 -6.36
CA ASP A 57 -10.70 9.10 -6.11
C ASP A 57 -9.83 7.89 -5.76
N CYS A 58 -9.40 7.83 -4.50
CA CYS A 58 -8.68 6.68 -3.96
C CYS A 58 -9.13 6.34 -2.54
N CYS A 59 -9.02 5.06 -2.18
CA CYS A 59 -9.30 4.55 -0.84
C CYS A 59 -8.24 3.54 -0.41
N PHE A 60 -8.13 3.35 0.91
CA PHE A 60 -7.36 2.26 1.51
C PHE A 60 -8.29 1.15 1.99
N MET A 61 -7.82 -0.07 1.87
CA MET A 61 -8.35 -1.20 2.59
C MET A 61 -7.46 -1.43 3.82
N GLY A 62 -7.96 -1.11 5.02
CA GLY A 62 -7.15 -1.10 6.23
C GLY A 62 -7.81 -1.76 7.43
N LYS A 63 -7.04 -1.95 8.49
CA LYS A 63 -7.46 -2.57 9.74
C LYS A 63 -8.58 -1.77 10.41
N GLN A 64 -9.63 -2.44 10.91
CA GLN A 64 -10.81 -1.78 11.51
C GLN A 64 -10.44 -0.90 12.71
N GLU A 65 -9.45 -1.28 13.51
CA GLU A 65 -9.03 -0.53 14.68
C GLU A 65 -8.45 0.86 14.35
N LEU A 66 -8.03 1.08 13.12
CA LEU A 66 -7.62 2.41 12.65
C LEU A 66 -8.81 3.39 12.56
N ALA A 67 -10.04 2.89 12.55
CA ALA A 67 -11.25 3.72 12.60
C ALA A 67 -11.53 4.33 13.98
N ASP A 68 -10.82 3.88 15.03
CA ASP A 68 -10.98 4.36 16.39
C ASP A 68 -10.06 5.55 16.72
N PHE A 69 -9.02 5.78 15.93
CA PHE A 69 -8.12 6.93 16.09
C PHE A 69 -8.70 8.20 15.46
N PHE A 70 -8.68 9.31 16.18
CA PHE A 70 -9.32 10.56 15.79
C PHE A 70 -9.00 11.02 14.36
N VAL A 71 -7.73 10.96 13.94
CA VAL A 71 -7.30 11.41 12.60
C VAL A 71 -7.72 10.43 11.51
N THR A 72 -7.50 9.13 11.72
CA THR A 72 -7.82 8.09 10.73
C THR A 72 -9.31 7.78 10.69
N ALA A 73 -10.03 7.94 11.80
CA ALA A 73 -11.47 7.73 11.88
C ALA A 73 -12.25 8.52 10.82
N LEU A 74 -11.83 9.75 10.54
CA LEU A 74 -12.47 10.59 9.52
C LEU A 74 -12.40 9.91 8.14
N PHE A 75 -11.25 9.33 7.77
CA PHE A 75 -11.05 8.68 6.48
C PHE A 75 -11.78 7.34 6.40
N PHE A 76 -11.72 6.52 7.46
CA PHE A 76 -12.43 5.22 7.51
C PHE A 76 -13.95 5.38 7.53
N ARG A 77 -14.48 6.48 8.04
CA ARG A 77 -15.92 6.78 7.99
C ARG A 77 -16.39 7.32 6.65
N THR A 78 -15.49 7.85 5.81
CA THR A 78 -15.86 8.56 4.58
C THR A 78 -15.40 7.89 3.30
N VAL A 79 -14.13 7.52 3.20
CA VAL A 79 -13.53 7.04 1.95
C VAL A 79 -12.95 5.64 2.03
N ASP A 80 -12.34 5.27 3.17
CA ASP A 80 -11.63 4.01 3.32
C ASP A 80 -12.55 2.84 3.66
N VAL A 81 -12.05 1.61 3.47
CA VAL A 81 -12.79 0.39 3.76
C VAL A 81 -12.15 -0.33 4.94
N PRO A 82 -12.79 -0.30 6.13
CA PRO A 82 -12.30 -1.03 7.29
C PRO A 82 -12.53 -2.53 7.12
N VAL A 83 -11.55 -3.32 7.59
CA VAL A 83 -11.59 -4.79 7.56
C VAL A 83 -11.34 -5.33 8.95
N ASP A 84 -12.32 -6.08 9.47
CA ASP A 84 -12.11 -6.98 10.59
C ASP A 84 -11.55 -8.31 10.06
N ARG A 85 -10.27 -8.54 10.32
CA ARG A 85 -9.53 -9.72 9.83
C ARG A 85 -9.79 -10.99 10.64
N GLN A 86 -10.42 -10.85 11.81
CA GLN A 86 -10.78 -11.99 12.66
C GLN A 86 -12.09 -12.63 12.22
N SER A 87 -12.95 -11.89 11.49
CA SER A 87 -14.23 -12.35 11.00
C SER A 87 -14.20 -12.61 9.49
N LYS A 88 -14.38 -13.87 9.07
CA LYS A 88 -14.49 -14.21 7.63
C LYS A 88 -15.66 -13.49 6.96
N ILE A 89 -16.78 -13.31 7.67
CA ILE A 89 -17.97 -12.63 7.14
C ILE A 89 -17.66 -11.12 6.97
N ALA A 90 -17.02 -10.48 7.94
CA ALA A 90 -16.66 -9.08 7.85
C ALA A 90 -15.60 -8.86 6.77
N SER A 91 -14.62 -9.73 6.64
CA SER A 91 -13.62 -9.71 5.56
C SER A 91 -14.27 -9.83 4.18
N PHE A 92 -15.26 -10.71 4.02
CA PHE A 92 -16.00 -10.84 2.77
C PHE A 92 -16.83 -9.59 2.44
N ARG A 93 -17.47 -8.96 3.43
CA ARG A 93 -18.22 -7.70 3.24
C ARG A 93 -17.27 -6.56 2.84
N ALA A 94 -16.10 -6.47 3.47
CA ALA A 94 -15.09 -5.49 3.12
C ALA A 94 -14.58 -5.71 1.68
N PHE A 95 -14.32 -6.96 1.29
CA PHE A 95 -13.95 -7.34 -0.07
C PHE A 95 -15.00 -6.85 -1.09
N LYS A 96 -16.28 -7.14 -0.85
CA LYS A 96 -17.38 -6.70 -1.72
C LYS A 96 -17.42 -5.16 -1.83
N LYS A 97 -17.25 -4.45 -0.72
CA LYS A 97 -17.22 -2.99 -0.71
C LYS A 97 -16.05 -2.41 -1.49
N VAL A 98 -14.88 -3.06 -1.44
CA VAL A 98 -13.71 -2.67 -2.25
C VAL A 98 -13.99 -2.91 -3.73
N MET A 99 -14.59 -4.04 -4.11
CA MET A 99 -15.00 -4.31 -5.49
C MET A 99 -15.94 -3.21 -6.03
N GLU A 100 -16.99 -2.85 -5.28
CA GLU A 100 -17.91 -1.76 -5.62
C GLU A 100 -17.18 -0.41 -5.82
N ARG A 101 -16.15 -0.13 -5.00
CA ARG A 101 -15.32 1.08 -5.14
C ARG A 101 -14.49 1.05 -6.43
N LEU A 102 -13.83 -0.08 -6.71
CA LEU A 102 -13.03 -0.27 -7.92
C LEU A 102 -13.89 -0.16 -9.18
N GLU A 103 -15.07 -0.78 -9.20
CA GLU A 103 -16.06 -0.68 -10.29
C GLU A 103 -16.52 0.77 -10.53
N SER A 104 -16.60 1.58 -9.47
CA SER A 104 -16.95 3.00 -9.56
C SER A 104 -15.77 3.91 -9.95
N GLY A 105 -14.60 3.35 -10.30
CA GLY A 105 -13.43 4.11 -10.74
C GLY A 105 -12.50 4.58 -9.61
N VAL A 106 -12.70 4.09 -8.37
CA VAL A 106 -11.89 4.47 -7.22
C VAL A 106 -10.65 3.59 -7.13
N THR A 107 -9.46 4.16 -7.35
CA THR A 107 -8.17 3.47 -7.15
C THR A 107 -8.03 3.02 -5.70
N THR A 108 -7.69 1.75 -5.48
CA THR A 108 -7.61 1.20 -4.12
C THR A 108 -6.19 0.77 -3.76
N ILE A 109 -5.72 1.20 -2.58
CA ILE A 109 -4.44 0.81 -2.01
C ILE A 109 -4.68 -0.34 -1.03
N ILE A 110 -4.02 -1.47 -1.26
CA ILE A 110 -4.15 -2.68 -0.44
C ILE A 110 -2.75 -3.22 -0.15
N PHE A 111 -2.39 -3.29 1.13
CA PHE A 111 -1.17 -3.95 1.57
C PHE A 111 -1.40 -5.47 1.57
N PRO A 112 -0.81 -6.22 0.62
CA PRO A 112 -1.15 -7.63 0.45
C PRO A 112 -0.64 -8.54 1.57
N GLU A 113 0.37 -8.10 2.33
CA GLU A 113 0.85 -8.77 3.56
C GLU A 113 -0.21 -8.79 4.67
N ALA A 114 -1.18 -7.87 4.61
CA ALA A 114 -2.24 -7.67 5.58
C ALA A 114 -1.80 -7.26 6.99
N THR A 115 -0.52 -7.17 7.29
CA THR A 115 0.02 -6.72 8.59
C THR A 115 1.48 -6.30 8.42
N ILE A 116 1.98 -5.44 9.30
CA ILE A 116 3.41 -5.14 9.41
C ILE A 116 4.11 -6.37 10.03
N PRO A 117 5.30 -6.79 9.54
CA PRO A 117 6.08 -7.87 10.12
C PRO A 117 6.52 -7.56 11.56
N ASP A 118 6.50 -8.59 12.42
CA ASP A 118 6.91 -8.46 13.83
C ASP A 118 8.43 -8.54 14.04
N ASN A 119 9.18 -9.02 13.02
CA ASN A 119 10.64 -9.12 13.05
C ASN A 119 11.30 -7.79 12.68
N TYR A 120 12.50 -7.56 13.21
CA TYR A 120 13.32 -6.39 12.94
C TYR A 120 14.75 -6.80 12.56
N PRO A 121 15.28 -6.40 11.39
CA PRO A 121 14.61 -5.71 10.28
C PRO A 121 13.37 -6.46 9.76
N PRO A 122 12.35 -5.75 9.26
CA PRO A 122 11.15 -6.41 8.75
C PRO A 122 11.45 -7.18 7.47
N GLN A 123 10.95 -8.41 7.38
CA GLN A 123 11.04 -9.24 6.19
C GLN A 123 9.70 -9.26 5.47
N LEU A 124 9.74 -9.29 4.14
CA LEU A 124 8.55 -9.38 3.32
C LEU A 124 7.76 -10.64 3.66
N LYS A 125 6.47 -10.50 3.98
CA LYS A 125 5.57 -11.60 4.28
C LYS A 125 4.89 -12.13 3.03
N ASP A 126 4.32 -13.33 3.14
CA ASP A 126 3.46 -13.92 2.11
C ASP A 126 2.25 -13.01 1.82
N PHE A 127 1.95 -12.86 0.54
CA PHE A 127 0.83 -12.05 0.09
C PHE A 127 -0.49 -12.82 0.14
N LYS A 128 -1.54 -12.14 0.59
CA LYS A 128 -2.92 -12.63 0.52
C LYS A 128 -3.46 -12.47 -0.90
N ASN A 129 -4.22 -13.45 -1.36
CA ASN A 129 -4.67 -13.53 -2.75
C ASN A 129 -5.81 -12.55 -3.14
N GLY A 130 -6.43 -11.91 -2.14
CA GLY A 130 -7.58 -11.02 -2.35
C GLY A 130 -7.37 -9.94 -3.42
N PRO A 131 -6.33 -9.10 -3.33
CA PRO A 131 -6.09 -8.02 -4.31
C PRO A 131 -5.93 -8.53 -5.75
N PHE A 132 -5.26 -9.66 -5.93
CA PHE A 132 -4.96 -10.25 -7.24
C PHE A 132 -6.22 -10.82 -7.90
N ARG A 133 -7.08 -11.48 -7.11
CA ARG A 133 -8.40 -11.92 -7.57
C ARG A 133 -9.29 -10.76 -7.99
N MET A 134 -9.34 -9.66 -7.20
CA MET A 134 -10.09 -8.45 -7.57
C MET A 134 -9.57 -7.85 -8.88
N ALA A 135 -8.25 -7.75 -9.04
CA ALA A 135 -7.63 -7.22 -10.23
C ALA A 135 -8.03 -8.00 -11.50
N ILE A 136 -7.95 -9.33 -11.43
CA ILE A 136 -8.31 -10.21 -12.54
C ILE A 136 -9.81 -10.15 -12.85
N GLU A 137 -10.66 -10.20 -11.83
CA GLU A 137 -12.12 -10.17 -11.96
C GLU A 137 -12.61 -8.89 -12.62
N LEU A 138 -12.04 -7.76 -12.21
CA LEU A 138 -12.38 -6.43 -12.74
C LEU A 138 -11.52 -5.99 -13.93
N LYS A 139 -10.55 -6.80 -14.38
CA LYS A 139 -9.61 -6.46 -15.45
C LYS A 139 -8.85 -5.15 -15.19
N LEU A 140 -8.51 -4.89 -13.93
CA LEU A 140 -7.80 -3.69 -13.51
C LEU A 140 -6.30 -3.96 -13.34
N PRO A 141 -5.42 -3.06 -13.78
CA PRO A 141 -3.99 -3.22 -13.60
C PRO A 141 -3.58 -3.10 -12.12
N ILE A 142 -2.52 -3.83 -11.76
CA ILE A 142 -1.86 -3.73 -10.45
C ILE A 142 -0.61 -2.88 -10.57
N ILE A 143 -0.40 -1.97 -9.63
CA ILE A 143 0.87 -1.26 -9.45
C ILE A 143 1.59 -1.82 -8.22
N PRO A 144 2.65 -2.62 -8.37
CA PRO A 144 3.52 -2.97 -7.26
C PRO A 144 4.29 -1.74 -6.77
N VAL A 145 4.44 -1.60 -5.45
CA VAL A 145 5.23 -0.51 -4.87
C VAL A 145 6.15 -1.08 -3.79
N THR A 146 7.41 -0.66 -3.79
CA THR A 146 8.39 -1.08 -2.78
C THR A 146 8.77 0.08 -1.88
N SER A 147 8.34 0.04 -0.63
CA SER A 147 8.86 0.88 0.46
C SER A 147 10.21 0.33 0.89
N LEU A 148 11.30 1.05 0.57
CA LEU A 148 12.66 0.53 0.72
C LEU A 148 13.20 0.63 2.15
N ASN A 149 12.92 1.76 2.82
CA ASN A 149 13.55 2.09 4.10
C ASN A 149 12.65 2.83 5.09
N THR A 150 11.35 2.83 4.92
CA THR A 150 10.40 3.51 5.83
C THR A 150 10.52 2.99 7.25
N TRP A 151 10.78 1.68 7.43
CA TRP A 151 11.00 1.02 8.70
C TRP A 151 12.23 1.53 9.49
N GLU A 152 13.24 2.06 8.80
CA GLU A 152 14.43 2.63 9.43
C GLU A 152 14.14 4.00 10.07
N ILE A 153 13.12 4.69 9.57
CA ILE A 153 12.71 6.01 10.02
C ILE A 153 11.64 5.87 11.11
N LEU A 154 10.71 4.99 10.89
CA LEU A 154 9.68 4.61 11.85
C LEU A 154 9.26 3.16 11.58
N TRP A 155 9.68 2.22 12.42
CA TRP A 155 9.22 0.84 12.32
C TRP A 155 7.87 0.69 12.99
N ASP A 156 6.92 0.07 12.29
CA ASP A 156 5.52 -0.10 12.71
C ASP A 156 4.89 1.24 13.12
N ASP A 157 4.50 1.39 14.36
CA ASP A 157 3.92 2.61 14.95
C ASP A 157 4.96 3.48 15.69
N GLY A 158 6.20 3.05 15.77
CA GLY A 158 7.30 3.73 16.45
C GLY A 158 7.39 3.50 17.94
N LEU A 159 6.48 2.75 18.56
CA LEU A 159 6.48 2.54 20.02
C LEU A 159 7.71 1.76 20.49
N LYS A 160 8.22 0.83 19.67
CA LYS A 160 9.31 -0.06 20.08
C LYS A 160 10.70 0.55 19.87
N TYR A 161 10.93 1.20 18.72
CA TYR A 161 12.25 1.71 18.34
C TYR A 161 12.27 3.22 18.10
N GLY A 162 11.13 3.89 18.33
CA GLY A 162 10.99 5.32 18.11
C GLY A 162 10.92 5.70 16.63
N SER A 163 11.16 6.98 16.37
CA SER A 163 11.24 7.54 15.03
C SER A 163 12.41 8.51 14.92
N LYS A 164 12.89 8.72 13.70
CA LYS A 164 13.94 9.71 13.41
C LYS A 164 13.61 10.49 12.14
N PRO A 165 14.08 11.74 11.99
CA PRO A 165 14.04 12.44 10.72
C PRO A 165 14.79 11.67 9.63
N GLY A 166 14.35 11.81 8.36
CA GLY A 166 15.03 11.15 7.25
C GLY A 166 14.24 11.14 5.95
N VAL A 167 14.79 10.43 4.96
CA VAL A 167 14.21 10.30 3.62
C VAL A 167 13.68 8.90 3.43
N CYS A 168 12.37 8.78 3.21
CA CYS A 168 11.70 7.55 2.81
C CYS A 168 11.84 7.37 1.30
N ASN A 169 12.50 6.32 0.87
CA ASN A 169 12.69 5.96 -0.53
C ASN A 169 11.62 4.94 -0.95
N ILE A 170 10.84 5.29 -1.95
CA ILE A 170 9.74 4.48 -2.46
C ILE A 170 9.97 4.22 -3.94
N PHE A 171 9.96 2.96 -4.34
CA PHE A 171 10.04 2.57 -5.74
C PHE A 171 8.67 2.13 -6.24
N VAL A 172 8.23 2.74 -7.34
CA VAL A 172 6.94 2.45 -7.97
C VAL A 172 7.21 1.70 -9.27
N HIS A 173 6.83 0.44 -9.30
CA HIS A 173 7.00 -0.40 -10.48
C HIS A 173 5.98 -0.06 -11.57
N LYS A 174 6.27 -0.49 -12.81
CA LYS A 174 5.32 -0.39 -13.91
C LYS A 174 4.05 -1.17 -13.63
N PRO A 175 2.89 -0.70 -14.10
CA PRO A 175 1.64 -1.44 -13.95
C PRO A 175 1.69 -2.80 -14.64
N ILE A 176 1.12 -3.81 -13.99
CA ILE A 176 0.91 -5.16 -14.55
C ILE A 176 -0.53 -5.24 -15.02
N GLU A 177 -0.72 -5.47 -16.31
CA GLU A 177 -2.03 -5.59 -16.94
C GLU A 177 -2.65 -6.98 -16.67
N THR A 178 -3.93 -7.00 -16.30
CA THR A 178 -4.64 -8.24 -15.94
C THR A 178 -5.74 -8.63 -16.91
N ALA A 179 -5.97 -7.84 -17.98
CA ALA A 179 -7.07 -8.06 -18.91
C ALA A 179 -7.05 -9.43 -19.59
N HIS A 180 -5.86 -10.00 -19.81
CA HIS A 180 -5.63 -11.30 -20.43
C HIS A 180 -5.66 -12.48 -19.45
N LEU A 181 -5.66 -12.22 -18.13
CA LEU A 181 -5.62 -13.25 -17.10
C LEU A 181 -7.02 -13.78 -16.76
N THR A 182 -7.05 -15.00 -16.24
CA THR A 182 -8.23 -15.67 -15.69
C THR A 182 -8.08 -15.84 -14.18
N ILE A 183 -9.17 -16.18 -13.50
CA ILE A 183 -9.15 -16.33 -12.03
C ILE A 183 -8.17 -17.42 -11.56
N ASP A 184 -7.85 -18.38 -12.40
CA ASP A 184 -6.91 -19.46 -12.13
C ASP A 184 -5.44 -18.94 -12.09
N ASP A 185 -5.17 -17.78 -12.72
CA ASP A 185 -3.87 -17.14 -12.73
C ASP A 185 -3.61 -16.28 -11.47
N ALA A 186 -4.57 -16.20 -10.54
CA ALA A 186 -4.47 -15.31 -9.38
C ALA A 186 -3.27 -15.61 -8.47
N ASP A 187 -2.93 -16.90 -8.28
CA ASP A 187 -1.76 -17.28 -7.50
C ASP A 187 -0.46 -16.90 -8.21
N ALA A 188 -0.38 -17.11 -9.52
CA ALA A 188 0.78 -16.74 -10.34
C ALA A 188 1.01 -15.21 -10.32
N LEU A 189 -0.05 -14.41 -10.48
CA LEU A 189 0.02 -12.95 -10.40
C LEU A 189 0.48 -12.47 -9.01
N ARG A 190 -0.03 -13.09 -7.93
CA ARG A 190 0.42 -12.82 -6.56
C ARG A 190 1.93 -13.06 -6.42
N ASP A 191 2.40 -14.21 -6.88
CA ASP A 191 3.79 -14.63 -6.76
C ASP A 191 4.71 -13.76 -7.62
N GLU A 192 4.24 -13.32 -8.79
CA GLU A 192 4.95 -12.35 -9.65
C GLU A 192 5.12 -11.02 -8.92
N VAL A 193 4.05 -10.44 -8.36
CA VAL A 193 4.11 -9.17 -7.64
C VAL A 193 5.00 -9.29 -6.40
N HIS A 194 4.91 -10.40 -5.67
CA HIS A 194 5.78 -10.67 -4.52
C HIS A 194 7.25 -10.73 -4.94
N ALA A 195 7.58 -11.45 -6.01
CA ALA A 195 8.94 -11.58 -6.53
C ALA A 195 9.52 -10.23 -6.97
N ILE A 196 8.73 -9.39 -7.65
CA ILE A 196 9.13 -8.03 -8.08
C ILE A 196 9.52 -7.18 -6.85
N ILE A 197 8.69 -7.19 -5.80
CA ILE A 197 8.96 -6.41 -4.58
C ILE A 197 10.16 -6.99 -3.82
N SER A 198 10.26 -8.32 -3.67
CA SER A 198 11.38 -9.00 -3.01
C SER A 198 12.71 -8.68 -3.69
N GLN A 199 12.77 -8.82 -5.01
CA GLN A 199 13.96 -8.49 -5.78
C GLN A 199 14.41 -7.04 -5.59
N LYS A 200 13.46 -6.10 -5.56
CA LYS A 200 13.80 -4.69 -5.35
C LYS A 200 14.32 -4.39 -3.96
N LEU A 201 13.81 -5.06 -2.94
CA LEU A 201 14.33 -4.98 -1.56
C LEU A 201 15.76 -5.55 -1.50
N GLU A 202 16.01 -6.71 -2.09
CA GLU A 202 17.35 -7.33 -2.14
C GLU A 202 18.36 -6.44 -2.86
N GLU A 203 18.01 -5.85 -4.00
CA GLU A 203 18.85 -4.90 -4.73
C GLU A 203 19.21 -3.66 -3.87
N HIS A 204 18.27 -3.18 -3.08
CA HIS A 204 18.50 -2.06 -2.18
C HIS A 204 19.46 -2.44 -1.05
N ASP A 205 19.28 -3.60 -0.42
CA ASP A 205 20.10 -4.07 0.68
C ASP A 205 21.55 -4.35 0.22
N HIS A 206 21.73 -4.94 -0.95
CA HIS A 206 23.05 -5.13 -1.55
C HIS A 206 23.80 -3.82 -1.81
N ARG A 207 23.12 -2.76 -2.26
CA ARG A 207 23.74 -1.44 -2.45
C ARG A 207 24.20 -0.82 -1.14
N ARG A 208 23.43 -1.00 -0.07
CA ARG A 208 23.79 -0.49 1.26
C ARG A 208 24.99 -1.19 1.88
N THR A 209 25.14 -2.48 1.64
CA THR A 209 26.25 -3.29 2.19
C THR A 209 27.58 -2.98 1.49
N ASN A 210 27.54 -2.47 0.26
CA ASN A 210 28.70 -2.20 -0.56
C ASN A 210 29.08 -0.70 -0.63
N SER A 211 28.37 0.20 0.09
CA SER A 211 28.63 1.64 0.20
C SER A 211 29.11 2.01 1.61
#